data_05d7b6d9de7f4330c762f9808b5bf4d0
#
_entry.id   05d7b6d9de7f4330c762f9808b5bf4d0
#
_cell.length_a   1.000
_cell.length_b   1.000
_cell.length_c   1.000
_cell.angle_alpha   90.00
_cell.angle_beta   90.00
_cell.angle_gamma   90.00
#
_symmetry.space_group_name_H-M   'P 1'
#
loop_
_entity.id
_entity.type
_entity.pdbx_description
1 polymer ?
#
loop_
_entity_poly.entity_id
_entity_poly.type
_entity_poly.pdbx_seq_one_letter_code
_entity_poly.pdbx_strand_id
1 'polypeptide(L)'
;MSKSKIWLSSPHMGGTELEYIQEAFDTNWIAPEGTNISEFEQDLENYLSQNLFVTALSSATAAIHLGLILLNVKPNDVVICQSLTFSASANPILYLGATPVFVDSEPETWNLCPIALEEAILDTISKGQKPKAIITVHLYGVPYKIEEIRAVANKYKIPILEDSAEALGSGYKGQKCGTFGDISVFSFNGNKIITTSGGGAIITSNYQLKQKIQFLASQAKDKAPHYQHSELGYNYQMSNICAGIGRGQMKVLDKHITLRRAMHDFYVSLFENIPGITVFTTADPDSFANYWLTSILVNPNETKNGINRETIRLALLDSNIECRPLWKPMHLQPLYKNYPFYGTKIAETLFEKGLSLPSGSNLTDLDRDRIKMAFIKLLE
;
A
#
# COMPACT_ATOMS: atom_id res chain seq x y z
N MET A 1 -6.45 28.27 23.67
CA MET A 1 -7.11 27.56 22.58
C MET A 1 -6.32 26.28 22.31
N SER A 2 -6.94 25.10 22.27
CA SER A 2 -6.25 23.86 21.93
C SER A 2 -5.76 23.98 20.46
N LYS A 3 -4.50 23.69 20.22
CA LYS A 3 -3.95 23.65 18.85
C LYS A 3 -4.68 22.58 18.05
N SER A 4 -5.06 22.85 16.79
CA SER A 4 -5.65 21.86 15.88
C SER A 4 -4.74 20.63 15.75
N LYS A 5 -5.32 19.44 15.60
CA LYS A 5 -4.55 18.21 15.46
C LYS A 5 -3.86 18.17 14.10
N ILE A 6 -2.58 17.84 14.09
CA ILE A 6 -1.85 17.46 12.87
C ILE A 6 -1.94 15.95 12.75
N TRP A 7 -2.57 15.49 11.66
CA TRP A 7 -2.76 14.07 11.38
C TRP A 7 -1.56 13.47 10.64
N LEU A 8 -1.34 12.18 10.81
CA LEU A 8 -0.30 11.44 10.10
C LEU A 8 -0.49 11.54 8.57
N SER A 9 -1.70 11.30 8.10
CA SER A 9 -2.13 11.40 6.70
C SER A 9 -3.65 11.49 6.66
N SER A 10 -4.20 12.66 6.45
CA SER A 10 -5.64 12.88 6.28
C SER A 10 -6.01 13.00 4.81
N PRO A 11 -7.29 12.81 4.44
CA PRO A 11 -7.78 13.10 3.10
C PRO A 11 -7.46 14.54 2.69
N HIS A 12 -7.16 14.73 1.41
CA HIS A 12 -6.93 16.06 0.82
C HIS A 12 -7.72 16.19 -0.47
N MET A 13 -8.77 17.03 -0.43
CA MET A 13 -9.67 17.21 -1.58
C MET A 13 -9.05 18.10 -2.63
N GLY A 14 -9.26 17.75 -3.90
CA GLY A 14 -8.80 18.51 -5.07
C GLY A 14 -9.70 19.69 -5.42
N GLY A 15 -10.98 19.61 -5.04
CA GLY A 15 -12.00 20.63 -5.25
C GLY A 15 -13.04 20.30 -6.32
N THR A 16 -12.82 19.27 -7.15
CA THR A 16 -13.75 18.86 -8.22
C THR A 16 -14.56 17.61 -7.91
N GLU A 17 -14.32 16.96 -6.77
CA GLU A 17 -14.97 15.71 -6.40
C GLU A 17 -16.49 15.85 -6.29
N LEU A 18 -16.96 16.98 -5.75
CA LEU A 18 -18.39 17.24 -5.59
C LEU A 18 -19.14 17.38 -6.93
N GLU A 19 -18.47 17.81 -8.00
CA GLU A 19 -19.06 17.89 -9.33
C GLU A 19 -19.47 16.51 -9.83
N TYR A 20 -18.60 15.51 -9.69
CA TYR A 20 -18.86 14.12 -10.08
C TYR A 20 -19.87 13.42 -9.17
N ILE A 21 -19.89 13.78 -7.87
CA ILE A 21 -20.92 13.28 -6.94
C ILE A 21 -22.29 13.85 -7.35
N GLN A 22 -22.36 15.14 -7.66
CA GLN A 22 -23.60 15.78 -8.09
C GLN A 22 -24.12 15.16 -9.39
N GLU A 23 -23.25 14.89 -10.37
CA GLU A 23 -23.59 14.19 -11.62
C GLU A 23 -24.24 12.83 -11.34
N ALA A 24 -23.69 12.05 -10.38
CA ALA A 24 -24.25 10.77 -9.99
C ALA A 24 -25.69 10.91 -9.41
N PHE A 25 -25.94 11.96 -8.63
CA PHE A 25 -27.27 12.26 -8.11
C PHE A 25 -28.23 12.75 -9.19
N ASP A 26 -27.79 13.65 -10.06
CA ASP A 26 -28.62 14.24 -11.14
C ASP A 26 -29.07 13.18 -12.15
N THR A 27 -28.20 12.19 -12.41
CA THR A 27 -28.51 11.06 -13.28
C THR A 27 -29.17 9.87 -12.56
N ASN A 28 -29.33 9.96 -11.23
CA ASN A 28 -29.88 8.92 -10.36
C ASN A 28 -29.08 7.60 -10.38
N TRP A 29 -27.75 7.67 -10.65
CA TRP A 29 -26.84 6.54 -10.63
C TRP A 29 -25.98 6.50 -9.36
N ILE A 30 -26.62 6.35 -8.20
CA ILE A 30 -25.97 6.20 -6.88
C ILE A 30 -25.82 4.72 -6.46
N ALA A 31 -25.45 3.87 -7.40
CA ALA A 31 -25.34 2.41 -7.27
C ALA A 31 -23.91 1.96 -7.62
N PRO A 32 -23.56 0.67 -7.52
CA PRO A 32 -22.30 0.12 -8.04
C PRO A 32 -22.31 -0.06 -9.57
N GLU A 33 -22.97 0.85 -10.26
CA GLU A 33 -23.06 1.01 -11.70
C GLU A 33 -23.07 2.50 -12.02
N GLY A 34 -22.52 2.89 -13.18
CA GLY A 34 -22.54 4.27 -13.65
C GLY A 34 -21.24 4.71 -14.31
N THR A 35 -21.31 5.88 -14.97
CA THR A 35 -20.22 6.42 -15.80
C THR A 35 -18.96 6.73 -15.01
N ASN A 36 -19.06 7.19 -13.76
CA ASN A 36 -17.90 7.51 -12.95
C ASN A 36 -17.00 6.29 -12.73
N ILE A 37 -17.55 5.08 -12.66
CA ILE A 37 -16.76 3.86 -12.47
C ILE A 37 -15.89 3.61 -13.69
N SER A 38 -16.50 3.56 -14.89
CA SER A 38 -15.76 3.32 -16.13
C SER A 38 -14.74 4.42 -16.44
N GLU A 39 -15.09 5.66 -16.17
CA GLU A 39 -14.19 6.80 -16.37
C GLU A 39 -13.03 6.81 -15.35
N PHE A 40 -13.28 6.44 -14.10
CA PHE A 40 -12.20 6.30 -13.11
C PHE A 40 -11.25 5.15 -13.44
N GLU A 41 -11.79 4.01 -13.91
CA GLU A 41 -10.98 2.91 -14.44
C GLU A 41 -10.11 3.38 -15.61
N GLN A 42 -10.69 4.14 -16.54
CA GLN A 42 -9.98 4.70 -17.70
C GLN A 42 -8.92 5.74 -17.28
N ASP A 43 -9.22 6.60 -16.33
CA ASP A 43 -8.25 7.58 -15.78
C ASP A 43 -7.02 6.87 -15.21
N LEU A 44 -7.21 5.75 -14.49
CA LEU A 44 -6.13 4.92 -13.98
C LEU A 44 -5.37 4.19 -15.08
N GLU A 45 -6.07 3.60 -16.07
CA GLU A 45 -5.44 2.96 -17.24
C GLU A 45 -4.57 3.95 -18.01
N ASN A 46 -5.06 5.17 -18.25
CA ASN A 46 -4.31 6.25 -18.91
C ASN A 46 -3.08 6.69 -18.09
N TYR A 47 -3.23 6.80 -16.78
CA TYR A 47 -2.13 7.19 -15.88
C TYR A 47 -1.00 6.17 -15.86
N LEU A 48 -1.32 4.89 -15.93
CA LEU A 48 -0.34 3.81 -15.95
C LEU A 48 0.38 3.68 -17.29
N SER A 49 -0.17 4.25 -18.37
CA SER A 49 0.44 4.32 -19.72
C SER A 49 0.87 2.95 -20.28
N GLN A 50 0.10 1.90 -20.02
CA GLN A 50 0.33 0.51 -20.41
C GLN A 50 -0.93 -0.08 -21.03
N ASN A 51 -0.80 -1.16 -21.81
CA ASN A 51 -1.95 -1.96 -22.22
C ASN A 51 -2.48 -2.78 -21.03
N LEU A 52 -3.03 -2.10 -20.06
CA LEU A 52 -3.51 -2.66 -18.80
C LEU A 52 -5.02 -2.44 -18.69
N PHE A 53 -5.64 -3.31 -17.94
CA PHE A 53 -7.06 -3.26 -17.62
C PHE A 53 -7.21 -3.06 -16.10
N VAL A 54 -7.95 -2.06 -15.72
CA VAL A 54 -8.27 -1.74 -14.33
C VAL A 54 -9.71 -2.12 -14.03
N THR A 55 -9.97 -2.62 -12.84
CA THR A 55 -11.33 -2.79 -12.28
C THR A 55 -11.38 -2.15 -10.90
N ALA A 56 -12.25 -1.17 -10.74
CA ALA A 56 -12.47 -0.48 -9.47
C ALA A 56 -13.31 -1.33 -8.53
N LEU A 57 -12.85 -1.45 -7.28
CA LEU A 57 -13.41 -2.32 -6.25
C LEU A 57 -13.65 -1.56 -4.94
N SER A 58 -14.42 -2.16 -4.05
CA SER A 58 -14.78 -1.57 -2.76
C SER A 58 -13.61 -1.39 -1.78
N SER A 59 -12.49 -2.09 -1.98
CA SER A 59 -11.26 -1.95 -1.19
C SER A 59 -10.07 -2.66 -1.84
N ALA A 60 -8.84 -2.29 -1.46
CA ALA A 60 -7.65 -3.05 -1.82
C ALA A 60 -7.65 -4.47 -1.24
N THR A 61 -8.22 -4.68 -0.05
CA THR A 61 -8.36 -6.02 0.54
C THR A 61 -9.22 -6.92 -0.34
N ALA A 62 -10.33 -6.40 -0.90
CA ALA A 62 -11.15 -7.10 -1.88
C ALA A 62 -10.37 -7.39 -3.16
N ALA A 63 -9.53 -6.44 -3.61
CA ALA A 63 -8.67 -6.61 -4.78
C ALA A 63 -7.63 -7.72 -4.58
N ILE A 64 -6.94 -7.76 -3.43
CA ILE A 64 -5.98 -8.82 -3.09
C ILE A 64 -6.69 -10.18 -3.02
N HIS A 65 -7.88 -10.24 -2.39
CA HIS A 65 -8.65 -11.47 -2.29
C HIS A 65 -9.01 -12.02 -3.67
N LEU A 66 -9.57 -11.18 -4.56
CA LEU A 66 -9.87 -11.59 -5.94
C LEU A 66 -8.58 -11.94 -6.71
N GLY A 67 -7.50 -11.20 -6.52
CA GLY A 67 -6.21 -11.49 -7.13
C GLY A 67 -5.71 -12.89 -6.80
N LEU A 68 -5.77 -13.29 -5.52
CA LEU A 68 -5.39 -14.63 -5.09
C LEU A 68 -6.32 -15.73 -5.67
N ILE A 69 -7.63 -15.47 -5.78
CA ILE A 69 -8.58 -16.38 -6.44
C ILE A 69 -8.18 -16.56 -7.91
N LEU A 70 -7.86 -15.47 -8.62
CA LEU A 70 -7.46 -15.51 -10.02
C LEU A 70 -6.12 -16.20 -10.25
N LEU A 71 -5.21 -16.13 -9.28
CA LEU A 71 -3.98 -16.92 -9.24
C LEU A 71 -4.23 -18.37 -8.82
N ASN A 72 -5.50 -18.76 -8.69
CA ASN A 72 -5.96 -20.10 -8.36
C ASN A 72 -5.43 -20.62 -7.00
N VAL A 73 -5.33 -19.72 -6.01
CA VAL A 73 -5.03 -20.08 -4.62
C VAL A 73 -6.25 -20.77 -4.01
N LYS A 74 -6.00 -21.90 -3.33
CA LYS A 74 -7.03 -22.77 -2.72
C LYS A 74 -6.66 -23.07 -1.26
N PRO A 75 -7.59 -23.66 -0.50
CA PRO A 75 -7.27 -24.13 0.85
C PRO A 75 -6.03 -25.04 0.88
N ASN A 76 -5.18 -24.82 1.88
CA ASN A 76 -3.90 -25.48 2.09
C ASN A 76 -2.77 -25.11 1.11
N ASP A 77 -3.01 -24.30 0.09
CA ASP A 77 -1.92 -23.73 -0.70
C ASP A 77 -1.04 -22.81 0.16
N VAL A 78 0.23 -22.68 -0.22
CA VAL A 78 1.17 -21.74 0.41
C VAL A 78 1.25 -20.47 -0.40
N VAL A 79 1.14 -19.32 0.27
CA VAL A 79 1.38 -17.99 -0.30
C VAL A 79 2.48 -17.30 0.48
N ILE A 80 3.53 -16.88 -0.21
CA ILE A 80 4.61 -16.10 0.41
C ILE A 80 4.18 -14.63 0.46
N CYS A 81 4.42 -13.98 1.60
CA CYS A 81 4.07 -12.57 1.81
C CYS A 81 5.18 -11.84 2.55
N GLN A 82 5.44 -10.60 2.17
CA GLN A 82 6.30 -9.69 2.94
C GLN A 82 5.79 -9.57 4.37
N SER A 83 6.70 -9.62 5.35
CA SER A 83 6.31 -9.56 6.76
C SER A 83 6.08 -8.13 7.25
N LEU A 84 6.91 -7.18 6.84
CA LEU A 84 6.72 -5.76 7.17
C LEU A 84 5.71 -5.15 6.20
N THR A 85 4.44 -5.30 6.51
CA THR A 85 3.33 -4.81 5.71
C THR A 85 2.10 -4.55 6.58
N PHE A 86 1.09 -3.91 5.99
CA PHE A 86 -0.23 -3.82 6.60
C PHE A 86 -0.96 -5.18 6.51
N SER A 87 -1.78 -5.49 7.50
CA SER A 87 -2.47 -6.80 7.60
C SER A 87 -3.35 -7.14 6.39
N ALA A 88 -3.77 -6.13 5.60
CA ALA A 88 -4.57 -6.35 4.41
C ALA A 88 -3.85 -7.14 3.31
N SER A 89 -2.51 -7.12 3.27
CA SER A 89 -1.74 -7.97 2.34
C SER A 89 -1.81 -9.46 2.73
N ALA A 90 -1.89 -9.77 4.03
CA ALA A 90 -1.84 -11.13 4.55
C ALA A 90 -3.22 -11.76 4.82
N ASN A 91 -4.20 -10.97 5.30
CA ASN A 91 -5.53 -11.48 5.67
C ASN A 91 -6.22 -12.27 4.55
N PRO A 92 -6.21 -11.85 3.28
CA PRO A 92 -6.87 -12.57 2.20
C PRO A 92 -6.31 -13.97 1.94
N ILE A 93 -5.06 -14.25 2.35
CA ILE A 93 -4.50 -15.61 2.30
C ILE A 93 -5.33 -16.53 3.20
N LEU A 94 -5.63 -16.07 4.43
CA LEU A 94 -6.45 -16.82 5.37
C LEU A 94 -7.93 -16.90 4.96
N TYR A 95 -8.45 -15.90 4.23
CA TYR A 95 -9.83 -15.96 3.71
C TYR A 95 -10.03 -17.17 2.78
N LEU A 96 -8.96 -17.56 2.06
CA LEU A 96 -8.96 -18.71 1.15
C LEU A 96 -8.59 -20.04 1.82
N GLY A 97 -8.33 -20.03 3.14
CA GLY A 97 -7.84 -21.21 3.85
C GLY A 97 -6.42 -21.61 3.46
N ALA A 98 -5.66 -20.70 2.82
CA ALA A 98 -4.27 -20.91 2.46
C ALA A 98 -3.33 -20.55 3.63
N THR A 99 -2.10 -21.00 3.53
CA THR A 99 -1.07 -20.82 4.58
C THR A 99 -0.13 -19.69 4.18
N PRO A 100 -0.05 -18.57 4.94
CA PRO A 100 0.95 -17.55 4.72
C PRO A 100 2.34 -18.05 5.17
N VAL A 101 3.35 -17.74 4.38
CA VAL A 101 4.76 -17.84 4.72
C VAL A 101 5.36 -16.45 4.66
N PHE A 102 5.88 -15.97 5.78
CA PHE A 102 6.37 -14.60 5.85
C PHE A 102 7.85 -14.52 5.54
N VAL A 103 8.23 -13.49 4.80
CA VAL A 103 9.61 -13.19 4.44
C VAL A 103 9.98 -11.80 4.95
N ASP A 104 11.18 -11.71 5.46
CA ASP A 104 11.76 -10.51 6.05
C ASP A 104 12.01 -9.39 5.02
N SER A 105 12.29 -8.23 5.54
CA SER A 105 12.74 -7.06 4.78
C SER A 105 14.24 -7.13 4.45
N GLU A 106 14.66 -6.43 3.40
CA GLU A 106 16.05 -6.06 3.18
C GLU A 106 16.29 -4.59 3.60
N PRO A 107 17.55 -4.20 3.89
CA PRO A 107 17.83 -2.93 4.58
C PRO A 107 17.71 -1.68 3.70
N GLU A 108 17.74 -1.78 2.37
CA GLU A 108 17.81 -0.63 1.48
C GLU A 108 16.43 -0.04 1.16
N THR A 109 15.45 -0.89 0.84
CA THR A 109 14.08 -0.46 0.53
C THR A 109 13.08 -0.79 1.63
N TRP A 110 13.47 -1.55 2.65
CA TRP A 110 12.66 -2.12 3.72
C TRP A 110 11.59 -3.11 3.22
N ASN A 111 11.63 -3.45 1.95
CA ASN A 111 10.71 -4.37 1.30
C ASN A 111 11.25 -5.81 1.31
N LEU A 112 10.54 -6.69 0.63
CA LEU A 112 10.78 -8.12 0.57
C LEU A 112 12.26 -8.42 0.22
N CYS A 113 12.94 -9.21 1.06
CA CYS A 113 14.32 -9.63 0.85
C CYS A 113 14.41 -10.73 -0.23
N PRO A 114 15.12 -10.50 -1.36
CA PRO A 114 15.25 -11.51 -2.42
C PRO A 114 15.90 -12.83 -1.96
N ILE A 115 16.92 -12.74 -1.10
CA ILE A 115 17.63 -13.91 -0.57
C ILE A 115 16.71 -14.74 0.32
N ALA A 116 16.05 -14.10 1.29
CA ALA A 116 15.13 -14.80 2.19
C ALA A 116 13.87 -15.31 1.44
N LEU A 117 13.47 -14.65 0.35
CA LEU A 117 12.42 -15.13 -0.54
C LEU A 117 12.81 -16.47 -1.19
N GLU A 118 14.04 -16.57 -1.72
CA GLU A 118 14.51 -17.79 -2.34
C GLU A 118 14.65 -18.93 -1.31
N GLU A 119 15.16 -18.64 -0.12
CA GLU A 119 15.21 -19.59 1.00
C GLU A 119 13.82 -20.14 1.36
N ALA A 120 12.83 -19.27 1.49
CA ALA A 120 11.44 -19.65 1.78
C ALA A 120 10.84 -20.54 0.69
N ILE A 121 11.11 -20.24 -0.59
CA ILE A 121 10.66 -21.05 -1.73
C ILE A 121 11.28 -22.44 -1.68
N LEU A 122 12.60 -22.53 -1.53
CA LEU A 122 13.33 -23.79 -1.51
C LEU A 122 12.89 -24.70 -0.36
N ASP A 123 12.75 -24.14 0.84
CA ASP A 123 12.29 -24.90 2.00
C ASP A 123 10.85 -25.38 1.83
N THR A 124 9.97 -24.54 1.30
CA THR A 124 8.57 -24.92 1.03
C THR A 124 8.47 -26.04 -0.02
N ILE A 125 9.29 -25.97 -1.07
CA ILE A 125 9.39 -27.03 -2.11
C ILE A 125 9.93 -28.33 -1.50
N SER A 126 10.95 -28.25 -0.63
CA SER A 126 11.54 -29.44 0.04
C SER A 126 10.51 -30.18 0.91
N LYS A 127 9.50 -29.47 1.41
CA LYS A 127 8.36 -29.99 2.17
C LYS A 127 7.22 -30.52 1.28
N GLY A 128 7.44 -30.57 -0.03
CA GLY A 128 6.48 -31.09 -1.01
C GLY A 128 5.42 -30.10 -1.47
N GLN A 129 5.56 -28.81 -1.13
CA GLN A 129 4.59 -27.77 -1.50
C GLN A 129 5.30 -26.65 -2.27
N LYS A 130 4.92 -26.41 -3.52
CA LYS A 130 5.37 -25.23 -4.26
C LYS A 130 4.48 -24.05 -3.90
N PRO A 131 5.05 -22.89 -3.50
CA PRO A 131 4.24 -21.68 -3.26
C PRO A 131 3.40 -21.33 -4.48
N LYS A 132 2.14 -20.94 -4.23
CA LYS A 132 1.15 -20.64 -5.26
C LYS A 132 1.25 -19.22 -5.79
N ALA A 133 1.62 -18.29 -4.93
CA ALA A 133 1.82 -16.88 -5.25
C ALA A 133 2.83 -16.24 -4.29
N ILE A 134 3.40 -15.12 -4.73
CA ILE A 134 4.20 -14.21 -3.90
C ILE A 134 3.43 -12.88 -3.84
N ILE A 135 3.21 -12.34 -2.63
CA ILE A 135 2.69 -11.00 -2.42
C ILE A 135 3.87 -10.10 -2.10
N THR A 136 4.20 -9.20 -3.02
CA THR A 136 5.18 -8.12 -2.82
C THR A 136 4.46 -6.85 -2.39
N VAL A 137 5.13 -5.97 -1.65
CA VAL A 137 4.56 -4.69 -1.22
C VAL A 137 5.53 -3.57 -1.57
N HIS A 138 5.01 -2.41 -1.92
CA HIS A 138 5.79 -1.17 -2.02
C HIS A 138 5.59 -0.36 -0.74
N LEU A 139 6.32 -0.74 0.31
CA LEU A 139 6.15 -0.21 1.66
C LEU A 139 6.35 1.31 1.69
N TYR A 140 5.37 2.03 2.24
CA TYR A 140 5.37 3.50 2.38
C TYR A 140 5.56 4.27 1.07
N GLY A 141 5.31 3.60 -0.07
CA GLY A 141 5.45 4.18 -1.40
C GLY A 141 6.84 4.04 -2.01
N VAL A 142 7.72 3.23 -1.43
CA VAL A 142 9.06 2.93 -1.95
C VAL A 142 9.02 1.62 -2.74
N PRO A 143 9.47 1.61 -4.01
CA PRO A 143 9.54 0.39 -4.81
C PRO A 143 10.41 -0.69 -4.14
N TYR A 144 9.97 -1.94 -4.19
CA TYR A 144 10.79 -3.08 -3.79
C TYR A 144 11.88 -3.37 -4.86
N LYS A 145 12.84 -4.24 -4.58
CA LYS A 145 13.87 -4.69 -5.54
C LYS A 145 13.23 -5.49 -6.68
N ILE A 146 12.71 -4.76 -7.67
CA ILE A 146 11.84 -5.30 -8.75
C ILE A 146 12.54 -6.41 -9.53
N GLU A 147 13.78 -6.16 -9.98
CA GLU A 147 14.50 -7.08 -10.87
C GLU A 147 14.88 -8.36 -10.14
N GLU A 148 15.41 -8.26 -8.93
CA GLU A 148 15.84 -9.39 -8.11
C GLU A 148 14.66 -10.27 -7.70
N ILE A 149 13.56 -9.66 -7.22
CA ILE A 149 12.35 -10.40 -6.83
C ILE A 149 11.74 -11.09 -8.04
N ARG A 150 11.66 -10.40 -9.19
CA ARG A 150 11.16 -10.97 -10.44
C ARG A 150 12.04 -12.11 -10.95
N ALA A 151 13.37 -11.99 -10.83
CA ALA A 151 14.31 -13.06 -11.21
C ALA A 151 14.07 -14.33 -10.39
N VAL A 152 13.90 -14.19 -9.05
CA VAL A 152 13.56 -15.31 -8.18
C VAL A 152 12.20 -15.90 -8.55
N ALA A 153 11.16 -15.10 -8.67
CA ALA A 153 9.81 -15.55 -9.02
C ALA A 153 9.79 -16.33 -10.36
N ASN A 154 10.46 -15.80 -11.39
CA ASN A 154 10.56 -16.42 -12.70
C ASN A 154 11.33 -17.76 -12.66
N LYS A 155 12.43 -17.84 -11.91
CA LYS A 155 13.23 -19.07 -11.73
C LYS A 155 12.36 -20.22 -11.25
N TYR A 156 11.44 -19.94 -10.32
CA TYR A 156 10.55 -20.95 -9.75
C TYR A 156 9.16 -20.96 -10.39
N LYS A 157 8.89 -20.10 -11.40
CA LYS A 157 7.58 -19.95 -12.07
C LYS A 157 6.45 -19.78 -11.05
N ILE A 158 6.60 -18.80 -10.15
CA ILE A 158 5.59 -18.43 -9.14
C ILE A 158 5.10 -17.03 -9.50
N PRO A 159 3.78 -16.82 -9.67
CA PRO A 159 3.23 -15.51 -10.00
C PRO A 159 3.36 -14.53 -8.83
N ILE A 160 3.47 -13.24 -9.19
CA ILE A 160 3.54 -12.13 -8.24
C ILE A 160 2.19 -11.41 -8.22
N LEU A 161 1.61 -11.27 -7.01
CA LEU A 161 0.58 -10.29 -6.72
C LEU A 161 1.28 -9.06 -6.11
N GLU A 162 1.25 -7.96 -6.82
CA GLU A 162 1.89 -6.70 -6.43
C GLU A 162 0.92 -5.83 -5.63
N ASP A 163 1.19 -5.68 -4.34
CA ASP A 163 0.44 -4.76 -3.47
C ASP A 163 1.05 -3.36 -3.56
N SER A 164 0.48 -2.55 -4.44
CA SER A 164 0.83 -1.15 -4.65
C SER A 164 -0.09 -0.18 -3.91
N ALA A 165 -0.77 -0.64 -2.85
CA ALA A 165 -1.73 0.15 -2.08
C ALA A 165 -1.17 1.49 -1.56
N GLU A 166 0.13 1.68 -1.55
CA GLU A 166 0.83 2.87 -1.05
C GLU A 166 1.65 3.57 -2.14
N ALA A 167 1.74 2.97 -3.32
CA ALA A 167 2.71 3.35 -4.34
C ALA A 167 2.09 3.92 -5.62
N LEU A 168 0.83 4.36 -5.60
CA LEU A 168 0.27 5.05 -6.77
C LEU A 168 1.13 6.30 -7.06
N GLY A 169 1.66 6.36 -8.28
CA GLY A 169 2.58 7.40 -8.73
C GLY A 169 4.05 7.14 -8.45
N SER A 170 4.40 6.15 -7.63
CA SER A 170 5.78 5.65 -7.55
C SER A 170 6.16 4.88 -8.80
N GLY A 171 7.46 4.67 -9.03
CA GLY A 171 7.94 3.94 -10.19
C GLY A 171 9.38 3.49 -10.08
N TYR A 172 9.79 2.63 -11.00
CA TYR A 172 11.13 2.10 -11.13
C TYR A 172 11.53 2.08 -12.61
N LYS A 173 12.70 2.66 -12.95
CA LYS A 173 13.19 2.78 -14.35
C LYS A 173 12.14 3.37 -15.30
N GLY A 174 11.39 4.37 -14.83
CA GLY A 174 10.35 5.05 -15.62
C GLY A 174 9.03 4.29 -15.76
N GLN A 175 8.93 3.06 -15.27
CA GLN A 175 7.69 2.29 -15.23
C GLN A 175 6.98 2.49 -13.88
N LYS A 176 5.66 2.63 -13.88
CA LYS A 176 4.85 2.88 -12.67
C LYS A 176 4.70 1.63 -11.80
N CYS A 177 4.72 1.80 -10.47
CA CYS A 177 4.26 0.76 -9.56
C CYS A 177 2.79 0.43 -9.81
N GLY A 178 2.41 -0.82 -9.59
CA GLY A 178 1.10 -1.36 -10.00
C GLY A 178 1.12 -2.00 -11.39
N THR A 179 2.31 -2.13 -12.03
CA THR A 179 2.47 -2.70 -13.37
C THR A 179 3.56 -3.78 -13.45
N PHE A 180 4.15 -4.14 -12.31
CA PHE A 180 5.24 -5.13 -12.23
C PHE A 180 4.76 -6.53 -11.89
N GLY A 181 3.60 -6.70 -11.26
CA GLY A 181 3.03 -8.00 -10.93
C GLY A 181 2.30 -8.67 -12.09
N ASP A 182 2.00 -9.95 -11.97
CA ASP A 182 1.05 -10.65 -12.85
C ASP A 182 -0.37 -10.14 -12.60
N ILE A 183 -0.66 -9.76 -11.36
CA ILE A 183 -1.83 -9.00 -10.91
C ILE A 183 -1.33 -7.96 -9.92
N SER A 184 -1.87 -6.74 -10.00
CA SER A 184 -1.50 -5.65 -9.10
C SER A 184 -2.73 -5.02 -8.46
N VAL A 185 -2.55 -4.35 -7.31
CA VAL A 185 -3.66 -3.70 -6.62
C VAL A 185 -3.30 -2.29 -6.14
N PHE A 186 -4.29 -1.39 -6.14
CA PHE A 186 -4.20 -0.08 -5.49
C PHE A 186 -5.23 0.06 -4.38
N SER A 187 -4.96 0.99 -3.47
CA SER A 187 -5.87 1.39 -2.39
C SER A 187 -6.23 2.86 -2.49
N PHE A 188 -7.50 3.15 -2.31
CA PHE A 188 -8.04 4.51 -2.23
C PHE A 188 -8.72 4.76 -0.88
N ASN A 189 -8.20 4.13 0.19
CA ASN A 189 -8.66 4.40 1.54
C ASN A 189 -8.37 5.86 1.93
N GLY A 190 -9.05 6.38 2.95
CA GLY A 190 -9.04 7.80 3.34
C GLY A 190 -7.67 8.42 3.53
N ASN A 191 -6.66 7.64 3.92
CA ASN A 191 -5.30 8.13 4.20
C ASN A 191 -4.27 7.91 3.07
N LYS A 192 -4.68 7.37 1.92
CA LYS A 192 -3.77 7.10 0.79
C LYS A 192 -3.40 8.36 0.01
N ILE A 193 -2.56 8.23 -1.02
CA ILE A 193 -2.14 9.36 -1.89
C ILE A 193 -3.34 10.11 -2.44
N ILE A 194 -4.32 9.37 -2.94
CA ILE A 194 -5.66 9.82 -3.27
C ILE A 194 -6.67 8.93 -2.58
N THR A 195 -7.89 9.42 -2.41
CA THR A 195 -8.96 8.69 -1.73
C THR A 195 -10.25 8.66 -2.54
N THR A 196 -11.00 7.59 -2.37
CA THR A 196 -12.41 7.50 -2.79
C THR A 196 -13.34 7.34 -1.59
N SER A 197 -12.96 7.88 -0.40
CA SER A 197 -13.53 7.55 0.91
C SER A 197 -13.14 6.13 1.35
N GLY A 198 -13.51 5.13 0.62
CA GLY A 198 -13.05 3.76 0.66
C GLY A 198 -13.07 3.19 -0.75
N GLY A 199 -12.06 2.41 -1.09
CA GLY A 199 -11.95 1.83 -2.41
C GLY A 199 -10.59 1.17 -2.66
N GLY A 200 -10.50 0.50 -3.79
CA GLY A 200 -9.30 -0.09 -4.33
C GLY A 200 -9.47 -0.36 -5.82
N ALA A 201 -8.44 -0.85 -6.44
CA ALA A 201 -8.50 -1.34 -7.81
C ALA A 201 -7.62 -2.57 -7.97
N ILE A 202 -7.99 -3.43 -8.91
CA ILE A 202 -7.17 -4.55 -9.38
C ILE A 202 -6.78 -4.31 -10.83
N ILE A 203 -5.53 -4.61 -11.15
CA ILE A 203 -4.90 -4.34 -12.44
C ILE A 203 -4.40 -5.63 -13.04
N THR A 204 -4.62 -5.83 -14.33
CA THR A 204 -4.13 -6.98 -15.11
C THR A 204 -3.86 -6.57 -16.54
N SER A 205 -2.93 -7.25 -17.21
CA SER A 205 -2.72 -7.12 -18.67
C SER A 205 -3.64 -8.03 -19.50
N ASN A 206 -4.47 -8.86 -18.85
CA ASN A 206 -5.32 -9.86 -19.52
C ASN A 206 -6.79 -9.44 -19.45
N TYR A 207 -7.38 -9.14 -20.61
CA TYR A 207 -8.79 -8.75 -20.71
C TYR A 207 -9.78 -9.82 -20.21
N GLN A 208 -9.46 -11.10 -20.39
CA GLN A 208 -10.31 -12.19 -19.88
C GLN A 208 -10.31 -12.20 -18.35
N LEU A 209 -9.17 -11.90 -17.72
CA LEU A 209 -9.12 -11.73 -16.26
C LEU A 209 -9.93 -10.52 -15.82
N LYS A 210 -9.88 -9.36 -16.53
CA LYS A 210 -10.76 -8.21 -16.23
C LYS A 210 -12.23 -8.63 -16.21
N GLN A 211 -12.69 -9.35 -17.23
CA GLN A 211 -14.07 -9.83 -17.29
C GLN A 211 -14.40 -10.77 -16.11
N LYS A 212 -13.46 -11.64 -15.73
CA LYS A 212 -13.64 -12.54 -14.59
C LYS A 212 -13.69 -11.80 -13.27
N ILE A 213 -12.86 -10.77 -13.10
CA ILE A 213 -12.88 -9.88 -11.92
C ILE A 213 -14.26 -9.22 -11.77
N GLN A 214 -14.77 -8.62 -12.85
CA GLN A 214 -16.06 -7.95 -12.86
C GLN A 214 -17.21 -8.92 -12.54
N PHE A 215 -17.17 -10.12 -13.12
CA PHE A 215 -18.14 -11.18 -12.84
C PHE A 215 -18.11 -11.59 -11.36
N LEU A 216 -16.94 -11.89 -10.80
CA LEU A 216 -16.82 -12.29 -9.40
C LEU A 216 -17.18 -11.16 -8.43
N ALA A 217 -16.80 -9.92 -8.73
CA ALA A 217 -17.08 -8.74 -7.90
C ALA A 217 -18.57 -8.38 -7.86
N SER A 218 -19.36 -8.83 -8.84
CA SER A 218 -20.80 -8.60 -8.95
C SER A 218 -21.64 -9.83 -8.62
N GLN A 219 -21.28 -10.56 -7.57
CA GLN A 219 -21.98 -11.77 -7.10
C GLN A 219 -21.87 -12.98 -8.03
N ALA A 220 -21.00 -12.98 -9.04
CA ALA A 220 -20.91 -14.04 -10.07
C ALA A 220 -22.27 -14.37 -10.70
N LYS A 221 -23.03 -13.34 -11.09
CA LYS A 221 -24.35 -13.48 -11.69
C LYS A 221 -24.22 -13.93 -13.13
N ASP A 222 -24.80 -15.08 -13.46
CA ASP A 222 -24.86 -15.64 -14.82
C ASP A 222 -25.71 -14.79 -15.77
N LYS A 223 -25.44 -14.90 -17.08
CA LYS A 223 -26.29 -14.32 -18.11
C LYS A 223 -27.57 -15.16 -18.29
N ALA A 224 -28.57 -14.90 -17.46
CA ALA A 224 -29.87 -15.55 -17.50
C ALA A 224 -30.99 -14.53 -17.25
N PRO A 225 -32.23 -14.76 -17.66
CA PRO A 225 -33.35 -13.86 -17.38
C PRO A 225 -33.76 -13.84 -15.90
N HIS A 226 -33.29 -14.80 -15.12
CA HIS A 226 -33.49 -14.93 -13.68
C HIS A 226 -32.13 -14.88 -12.96
N TYR A 227 -32.12 -14.69 -11.65
CA TYR A 227 -30.89 -14.75 -10.86
C TYR A 227 -30.40 -16.19 -10.79
N GLN A 228 -29.23 -16.42 -11.39
CA GLN A 228 -28.52 -17.69 -11.38
C GLN A 228 -27.06 -17.45 -11.10
N HIS A 229 -26.44 -18.33 -10.34
CA HIS A 229 -25.05 -18.24 -9.91
C HIS A 229 -24.39 -19.61 -10.03
N SER A 230 -23.49 -19.78 -10.98
CA SER A 230 -22.73 -21.02 -11.17
C SER A 230 -21.40 -21.04 -10.38
N GLU A 231 -20.99 -19.90 -9.86
CA GLU A 231 -19.78 -19.74 -9.07
C GLU A 231 -20.04 -18.89 -7.83
N LEU A 232 -19.15 -19.00 -6.84
CA LEU A 232 -19.16 -18.13 -5.68
C LEU A 232 -18.71 -16.72 -6.09
N GLY A 233 -19.56 -15.74 -5.90
CA GLY A 233 -19.28 -14.33 -6.15
C GLY A 233 -19.25 -13.49 -4.88
N TYR A 234 -18.92 -12.22 -5.05
CA TYR A 234 -18.70 -11.26 -3.96
C TYR A 234 -19.39 -9.93 -4.28
N ASN A 235 -19.74 -9.18 -3.26
CA ASN A 235 -20.21 -7.81 -3.42
C ASN A 235 -19.02 -6.85 -3.23
N TYR A 236 -18.15 -6.79 -4.26
CA TYR A 236 -16.88 -6.06 -4.19
C TYR A 236 -16.79 -4.89 -5.17
N GLN A 237 -17.85 -4.56 -5.87
CA GLN A 237 -17.89 -3.42 -6.79
C GLN A 237 -17.76 -2.09 -6.03
N MET A 238 -17.08 -1.11 -6.64
CA MET A 238 -17.07 0.26 -6.16
C MET A 238 -18.41 0.95 -6.48
N SER A 239 -18.87 1.85 -5.61
CA SER A 239 -20.04 2.67 -5.92
C SER A 239 -19.69 3.81 -6.90
N ASN A 240 -20.65 4.24 -7.70
CA ASN A 240 -20.48 5.34 -8.65
C ASN A 240 -20.13 6.68 -7.94
N ILE A 241 -20.59 6.87 -6.70
CA ILE A 241 -20.22 8.03 -5.87
C ILE A 241 -18.74 7.99 -5.49
N CYS A 242 -18.25 6.84 -4.99
CA CYS A 242 -16.84 6.69 -4.64
C CYS A 242 -15.93 6.85 -5.88
N ALA A 243 -16.35 6.30 -7.02
CA ALA A 243 -15.63 6.47 -8.27
C ALA A 243 -15.59 7.94 -8.72
N GLY A 244 -16.69 8.69 -8.54
CA GLY A 244 -16.73 10.13 -8.80
C GLY A 244 -15.71 10.91 -7.95
N ILE A 245 -15.57 10.58 -6.66
CA ILE A 245 -14.49 11.13 -5.82
C ILE A 245 -13.15 10.80 -6.46
N GLY A 246 -12.93 9.54 -6.87
CA GLY A 246 -11.69 9.07 -7.51
C GLY A 246 -11.31 9.87 -8.75
N ARG A 247 -12.26 10.16 -9.64
CA ARG A 247 -12.06 11.01 -10.84
C ARG A 247 -11.56 12.43 -10.47
N GLY A 248 -12.19 13.05 -9.47
CA GLY A 248 -11.74 14.35 -8.96
C GLY A 248 -10.32 14.28 -8.39
N GLN A 249 -10.02 13.24 -7.65
CA GLN A 249 -8.70 13.00 -7.04
C GLN A 249 -7.62 12.70 -8.08
N MET A 250 -7.92 12.02 -9.18
CA MET A 250 -6.96 11.79 -10.27
C MET A 250 -6.44 13.10 -10.87
N LYS A 251 -7.25 14.16 -10.91
CA LYS A 251 -6.84 15.48 -11.42
C LYS A 251 -5.74 16.15 -10.58
N VAL A 252 -5.59 15.75 -9.32
CA VAL A 252 -4.62 16.34 -8.39
C VAL A 252 -3.55 15.36 -7.92
N LEU A 253 -3.52 14.15 -8.46
CA LEU A 253 -2.60 13.09 -8.04
C LEU A 253 -1.13 13.54 -8.06
N ASP A 254 -0.63 14.07 -9.18
CA ASP A 254 0.77 14.50 -9.30
C ASP A 254 1.12 15.66 -8.36
N LYS A 255 0.17 16.55 -8.10
CA LYS A 255 0.31 17.60 -7.08
C LYS A 255 0.42 17.00 -5.68
N HIS A 256 -0.39 16.00 -5.35
CA HIS A 256 -0.33 15.33 -4.05
C HIS A 256 0.99 14.58 -3.86
N ILE A 257 1.51 13.93 -4.90
CA ILE A 257 2.84 13.30 -4.88
C ILE A 257 3.91 14.34 -4.61
N THR A 258 3.91 15.45 -5.34
CA THR A 258 4.87 16.55 -5.17
C THR A 258 4.86 17.09 -3.73
N LEU A 259 3.68 17.31 -3.15
CA LEU A 259 3.54 17.82 -1.79
C LEU A 259 4.04 16.81 -0.74
N ARG A 260 3.81 15.51 -0.91
CA ARG A 260 4.34 14.48 -0.01
C ARG A 260 5.86 14.36 -0.11
N ARG A 261 6.42 14.44 -1.31
CA ARG A 261 7.87 14.50 -1.50
C ARG A 261 8.48 15.73 -0.83
N ALA A 262 7.83 16.90 -0.94
CA ALA A 262 8.25 18.10 -0.24
C ALA A 262 8.21 17.94 1.30
N MET A 263 7.27 17.17 1.85
CA MET A 263 7.27 16.82 3.27
C MET A 263 8.43 15.88 3.63
N HIS A 264 8.75 14.91 2.77
CA HIS A 264 9.93 14.07 2.96
C HIS A 264 11.21 14.93 2.98
N ASP A 265 11.40 15.81 2.01
CA ASP A 265 12.56 16.70 1.90
C ASP A 265 12.67 17.65 3.12
N PHE A 266 11.54 18.12 3.63
CA PHE A 266 11.47 18.88 4.89
C PHE A 266 12.08 18.10 6.06
N TYR A 267 11.73 16.80 6.22
CA TYR A 267 12.28 15.97 7.29
C TYR A 267 13.76 15.63 7.05
N VAL A 268 14.17 15.38 5.82
CA VAL A 268 15.59 15.18 5.48
C VAL A 268 16.40 16.38 5.96
N SER A 269 15.98 17.61 5.62
CA SER A 269 16.65 18.84 6.05
C SER A 269 16.57 19.06 7.57
N LEU A 270 15.44 18.69 8.20
CA LEU A 270 15.26 18.86 9.65
C LEU A 270 16.22 17.99 10.47
N PHE A 271 16.52 16.77 9.99
CA PHE A 271 17.35 15.80 10.72
C PHE A 271 18.76 15.65 10.18
N GLU A 272 19.17 16.40 9.15
CA GLU A 272 20.47 16.29 8.48
C GLU A 272 21.66 16.27 9.47
N ASN A 273 21.59 17.08 10.53
CA ASN A 273 22.64 17.20 11.51
C ASN A 273 22.24 16.70 12.91
N ILE A 274 21.23 15.86 13.01
CA ILE A 274 20.75 15.29 14.27
C ILE A 274 21.29 13.86 14.43
N PRO A 275 22.29 13.62 15.30
CA PRO A 275 22.82 12.28 15.51
C PRO A 275 21.74 11.30 15.96
N GLY A 276 21.80 10.07 15.43
CA GLY A 276 20.91 8.99 15.83
C GLY A 276 19.48 9.05 15.26
N ILE A 277 19.16 10.04 14.39
CA ILE A 277 17.91 10.08 13.66
C ILE A 277 18.21 10.04 12.16
N THR A 278 17.70 9.03 11.47
CA THR A 278 17.87 8.87 10.02
C THR A 278 16.51 8.84 9.33
N VAL A 279 16.32 9.69 8.32
CA VAL A 279 15.14 9.65 7.46
C VAL A 279 15.31 8.55 6.43
N PHE A 280 14.31 7.68 6.32
CA PHE A 280 14.29 6.65 5.30
C PHE A 280 14.16 7.26 3.90
N THR A 281 15.19 7.09 3.10
CA THR A 281 15.29 7.59 1.73
C THR A 281 15.85 6.51 0.85
N THR A 282 15.21 6.22 -0.30
CA THR A 282 15.78 5.28 -1.27
C THR A 282 17.05 5.87 -1.87
N ALA A 283 18.11 5.07 -1.90
CA ALA A 283 19.38 5.44 -2.52
C ALA A 283 19.46 5.06 -4.01
N ASP A 284 18.53 4.22 -4.49
CA ASP A 284 18.50 3.76 -5.88
C ASP A 284 18.02 4.89 -6.81
N PRO A 285 18.88 5.39 -7.74
CA PRO A 285 18.52 6.49 -8.64
C PRO A 285 17.43 6.12 -9.66
N ASP A 286 17.21 4.83 -9.90
CA ASP A 286 16.17 4.31 -10.80
C ASP A 286 14.79 4.27 -10.10
N SER A 287 14.76 4.42 -8.77
CA SER A 287 13.55 4.40 -7.96
C SER A 287 12.97 5.80 -7.76
N PHE A 288 11.72 5.98 -8.14
CA PHE A 288 10.92 7.16 -7.82
C PHE A 288 9.88 6.80 -6.75
N ALA A 289 10.12 7.20 -5.51
CA ALA A 289 9.19 7.00 -4.40
C ALA A 289 8.24 8.19 -4.23
N ASN A 290 6.95 7.94 -4.05
CA ASN A 290 5.98 8.98 -3.72
C ASN A 290 6.05 9.41 -2.24
N TYR A 291 6.74 8.63 -1.39
CA TYR A 291 6.84 8.80 0.06
C TYR A 291 5.46 9.03 0.71
N TRP A 292 4.53 8.08 0.47
CA TRP A 292 3.21 8.11 1.08
C TRP A 292 3.27 8.43 2.59
N LEU A 293 4.19 7.80 3.30
CA LEU A 293 4.58 8.18 4.66
C LEU A 293 6.11 8.35 4.74
N THR A 294 6.54 9.49 5.21
CA THR A 294 7.94 9.69 5.61
C THR A 294 8.18 9.00 6.95
N SER A 295 9.20 8.16 6.99
CA SER A 295 9.56 7.37 8.16
C SER A 295 11.01 7.66 8.59
N ILE A 296 11.26 7.58 9.90
CA ILE A 296 12.58 7.74 10.49
C ILE A 296 12.97 6.50 11.28
N LEU A 297 14.27 6.26 11.38
CA LEU A 297 14.87 5.36 12.37
C LEU A 297 15.52 6.17 13.48
N VAL A 298 15.36 5.74 14.72
CA VAL A 298 15.93 6.38 15.91
C VAL A 298 16.86 5.40 16.60
N ASN A 299 18.15 5.74 16.67
CA ASN A 299 19.16 4.98 17.40
C ASN A 299 19.43 5.64 18.76
N PRO A 300 18.90 5.11 19.87
CA PRO A 300 19.05 5.74 21.19
C PRO A 300 20.49 5.80 21.69
N ASN A 301 21.40 5.00 21.12
CA ASN A 301 22.81 5.04 21.51
C ASN A 301 23.57 6.25 20.91
N GLU A 302 23.01 6.88 19.90
CA GLU A 302 23.61 8.02 19.19
C GLU A 302 22.85 9.32 19.46
N THR A 303 21.59 9.23 19.91
CA THR A 303 20.80 10.41 20.24
C THR A 303 21.20 11.00 21.58
N LYS A 304 21.01 12.33 21.76
CA LYS A 304 21.17 13.02 23.04
C LYS A 304 20.22 12.39 24.08
N ASN A 305 20.76 12.11 25.28
CA ASN A 305 20.00 11.56 26.42
C ASN A 305 19.26 10.24 26.17
N GLY A 306 19.67 9.45 25.17
CA GLY A 306 19.03 8.17 24.86
C GLY A 306 17.60 8.28 24.32
N ILE A 307 17.29 9.39 23.63
CA ILE A 307 15.99 9.58 22.99
C ILE A 307 15.73 8.40 22.03
N ASN A 308 14.59 7.77 22.19
CA ASN A 308 14.13 6.67 21.35
C ASN A 308 12.82 7.05 20.61
N ARG A 309 12.34 6.17 19.72
CA ARG A 309 11.11 6.41 18.95
C ARG A 309 9.89 6.72 19.82
N GLU A 310 9.78 6.07 21.00
CA GLU A 310 8.64 6.25 21.88
C GLU A 310 8.70 7.61 22.59
N THR A 311 9.87 8.06 22.99
CA THR A 311 10.10 9.42 23.49
C THR A 311 9.62 10.46 22.49
N ILE A 312 10.01 10.31 21.21
CA ILE A 312 9.56 11.20 20.13
C ILE A 312 8.04 11.13 19.97
N ARG A 313 7.49 9.91 19.92
CA ARG A 313 6.05 9.72 19.75
C ARG A 313 5.22 10.41 20.83
N LEU A 314 5.63 10.29 22.07
CA LEU A 314 4.94 10.92 23.20
C LEU A 314 5.06 12.45 23.17
N ALA A 315 6.23 13.01 22.88
CA ALA A 315 6.44 14.45 22.77
C ALA A 315 5.61 15.08 21.62
N LEU A 316 5.49 14.40 20.49
CA LEU A 316 4.64 14.84 19.39
C LEU A 316 3.15 14.74 19.76
N LEU A 317 2.73 13.68 20.44
CA LEU A 317 1.37 13.51 20.94
C LEU A 317 0.96 14.64 21.89
N ASP A 318 1.84 15.02 22.82
CA ASP A 318 1.63 16.16 23.74
C ASP A 318 1.48 17.49 22.98
N SER A 319 2.10 17.59 21.81
CA SER A 319 1.97 18.75 20.91
C SER A 319 0.75 18.65 19.97
N ASN A 320 -0.12 17.64 20.15
CA ASN A 320 -1.27 17.29 19.30
C ASN A 320 -0.86 16.99 17.83
N ILE A 321 0.27 16.29 17.67
CA ILE A 321 0.83 15.85 16.39
C ILE A 321 0.82 14.32 16.36
N GLU A 322 0.11 13.72 15.38
CA GLU A 322 0.02 12.28 15.24
C GLU A 322 1.27 11.72 14.54
N CYS A 323 1.89 10.73 15.15
CA CYS A 323 2.86 9.84 14.51
C CYS A 323 2.62 8.41 14.96
N ARG A 324 3.12 7.45 14.23
CA ARG A 324 2.90 6.02 14.50
C ARG A 324 4.22 5.26 14.42
N PRO A 325 4.45 4.26 15.30
CA PRO A 325 5.50 3.26 15.04
C PRO A 325 5.33 2.68 13.64
N LEU A 326 6.43 2.26 13.02
CA LEU A 326 6.31 1.43 11.80
C LEU A 326 5.43 0.22 12.11
N TRP A 327 4.90 -0.40 11.09
CA TRP A 327 4.01 -1.54 11.31
C TRP A 327 4.73 -2.67 12.04
N LYS A 328 4.02 -3.27 12.98
CA LYS A 328 4.50 -4.49 13.62
C LYS A 328 4.51 -5.61 12.58
N PRO A 329 5.65 -6.27 12.33
CA PRO A 329 5.76 -7.34 11.33
C PRO A 329 4.71 -8.41 11.50
N MET A 330 4.21 -8.98 10.40
CA MET A 330 3.14 -9.97 10.42
C MET A 330 3.47 -11.19 11.27
N HIS A 331 4.69 -11.72 11.18
CA HIS A 331 5.11 -12.87 11.99
C HIS A 331 5.11 -12.60 13.50
N LEU A 332 5.12 -11.33 13.94
CA LEU A 332 5.00 -10.94 15.35
C LEU A 332 3.53 -10.64 15.76
N GLN A 333 2.60 -10.62 14.83
CA GLN A 333 1.19 -10.40 15.16
C GLN A 333 0.60 -11.64 15.84
N PRO A 334 -0.24 -11.49 16.87
CA PRO A 334 -0.86 -12.63 17.57
C PRO A 334 -1.55 -13.62 16.63
N LEU A 335 -2.18 -13.11 15.56
CA LEU A 335 -2.86 -13.92 14.55
C LEU A 335 -1.89 -14.81 13.76
N TYR A 336 -0.67 -14.33 13.53
CA TYR A 336 0.27 -14.95 12.59
C TYR A 336 1.50 -15.59 13.23
N LYS A 337 1.65 -15.54 14.55
CA LYS A 337 2.84 -15.98 15.29
C LYS A 337 3.25 -17.45 15.09
N ASN A 338 2.33 -18.28 14.61
CA ASN A 338 2.58 -19.72 14.40
C ASN A 338 2.89 -20.06 12.93
N TYR A 339 2.92 -19.08 12.04
CA TYR A 339 3.24 -19.27 10.63
C TYR A 339 4.75 -19.14 10.40
N PRO A 340 5.31 -19.81 9.37
CA PRO A 340 6.74 -19.76 9.06
C PRO A 340 7.21 -18.32 8.73
N PHE A 341 8.44 -18.03 9.15
CA PHE A 341 9.14 -16.78 8.85
C PHE A 341 10.57 -17.08 8.42
N TYR A 342 11.06 -16.38 7.38
CA TYR A 342 12.41 -16.50 6.82
C TYR A 342 13.08 -15.13 6.76
N GLY A 343 14.32 -15.04 7.21
CA GLY A 343 15.13 -13.83 7.19
C GLY A 343 15.95 -13.62 8.45
N THR A 344 16.55 -12.44 8.57
CA THR A 344 17.54 -12.08 9.58
C THR A 344 17.02 -11.06 10.61
N LYS A 345 15.70 -10.85 10.70
CA LYS A 345 15.00 -9.96 11.63
C LYS A 345 15.18 -8.46 11.37
N ILE A 346 15.43 -8.10 10.12
CA ILE A 346 15.48 -6.69 9.70
C ILE A 346 14.15 -6.00 10.03
N ALA A 347 13.01 -6.60 9.67
CA ALA A 347 11.68 -6.06 9.94
C ALA A 347 11.42 -5.83 11.44
N GLU A 348 11.92 -6.71 12.33
CA GLU A 348 11.83 -6.53 13.78
C GLU A 348 12.61 -5.28 14.22
N THR A 349 13.86 -5.13 13.76
CA THR A 349 14.71 -3.98 14.05
C THR A 349 14.10 -2.66 13.53
N LEU A 350 13.55 -2.69 12.32
CA LEU A 350 12.84 -1.54 11.75
C LEU A 350 11.63 -1.15 12.61
N PHE A 351 10.83 -2.12 13.03
CA PHE A 351 9.71 -1.89 13.92
C PHE A 351 10.14 -1.31 15.27
N GLU A 352 11.22 -1.82 15.86
CA GLU A 352 11.70 -1.37 17.16
C GLU A 352 12.23 0.08 17.14
N LYS A 353 12.86 0.49 16.04
CA LYS A 353 13.52 1.81 15.92
C LYS A 353 12.70 2.82 15.11
N GLY A 354 11.71 2.37 14.37
CA GLY A 354 11.07 3.17 13.33
C GLY A 354 9.81 3.91 13.76
N LEU A 355 9.62 5.10 13.18
CA LEU A 355 8.47 5.96 13.40
C LEU A 355 8.06 6.62 12.08
N SER A 356 6.78 6.56 11.72
CA SER A 356 6.21 7.32 10.61
C SER A 356 5.70 8.67 11.10
N LEU A 357 6.03 9.72 10.36
CA LEU A 357 5.78 11.13 10.69
C LEU A 357 4.66 11.70 9.82
N PRO A 358 4.01 12.82 10.22
CA PRO A 358 3.00 13.50 9.42
C PRO A 358 3.48 13.75 7.99
N SER A 359 2.76 13.20 7.01
CA SER A 359 3.18 13.23 5.60
C SER A 359 2.04 13.67 4.66
N GLY A 360 0.90 14.10 5.20
CA GLY A 360 -0.26 14.51 4.41
C GLY A 360 0.06 15.62 3.42
N SER A 361 -0.45 15.50 2.20
CA SER A 361 -0.30 16.54 1.17
C SER A 361 -1.02 17.86 1.49
N ASN A 362 -1.88 17.87 2.49
CA ASN A 362 -2.61 19.05 2.98
C ASN A 362 -1.93 19.78 4.14
N LEU A 363 -0.72 19.38 4.53
CA LEU A 363 0.04 20.05 5.59
C LEU A 363 0.52 21.43 5.11
N THR A 364 0.26 22.44 5.95
CA THR A 364 0.62 23.83 5.70
C THR A 364 2.02 24.16 6.23
N ASP A 365 2.54 25.35 5.87
CA ASP A 365 3.79 25.86 6.44
C ASP A 365 3.70 26.01 7.96
N LEU A 366 2.56 26.46 8.47
CA LEU A 366 2.32 26.54 9.92
C LEU A 366 2.35 25.18 10.60
N ASP A 367 1.89 24.12 9.94
CA ASP A 367 1.98 22.76 10.47
C ASP A 367 3.44 22.29 10.49
N ARG A 368 4.21 22.59 9.43
CA ARG A 368 5.66 22.31 9.37
C ARG A 368 6.42 23.02 10.47
N ASP A 369 6.14 24.31 10.71
CA ASP A 369 6.75 25.05 11.80
C ASP A 369 6.42 24.46 13.18
N ARG A 370 5.17 24.04 13.39
CA ARG A 370 4.76 23.37 14.63
C ARG A 370 5.48 22.05 14.84
N ILE A 371 5.63 21.24 13.78
CA ILE A 371 6.38 19.98 13.82
C ILE A 371 7.84 20.28 14.16
N LYS A 372 8.48 21.23 13.47
CA LYS A 372 9.86 21.64 13.71
C LYS A 372 10.07 22.08 15.15
N MET A 373 9.21 22.94 15.68
CA MET A 373 9.31 23.43 17.06
C MET A 373 9.14 22.31 18.10
N ALA A 374 8.27 21.32 17.83
CA ALA A 374 8.12 20.17 18.71
C ALA A 374 9.40 19.32 18.77
N PHE A 375 10.08 19.12 17.64
CA PHE A 375 11.36 18.43 17.59
C PHE A 375 12.50 19.24 18.23
N ILE A 376 12.60 20.54 17.96
CA ILE A 376 13.61 21.41 18.59
C ILE A 376 13.50 21.32 20.11
N LYS A 377 12.30 21.51 20.66
CA LYS A 377 12.06 21.42 22.10
C LYS A 377 12.44 20.06 22.71
N LEU A 378 12.32 18.98 21.95
CA LEU A 378 12.66 17.63 22.41
C LEU A 378 14.16 17.36 22.35
N LEU A 379 14.87 17.93 21.36
CA LEU A 379 16.26 17.61 21.04
C LEU A 379 17.24 18.58 21.71
N GLU A 380 16.78 19.74 22.20
CA GLU A 380 17.54 20.66 23.08
C GLU A 380 17.69 20.08 24.49
#